data_556beb0033c73b88cb6094634db4404f
#
_entry.id   556beb0033c73b88cb6094634db4404f
#
_cell.length_a   1.000
_cell.length_b   1.000
_cell.length_c   1.000
_cell.angle_alpha   90.00
_cell.angle_beta   90.00
_cell.angle_gamma   90.00
#
_symmetry.space_group_name_H-M   'P 1'
#
loop_
_entity.id
_entity.type
_entity.pdbx_description
1 polymer ?
#
loop_
_entity_poly.entity_id
_entity_poly.type
_entity_poly.pdbx_seq_one_letter_code
_entity_poly.pdbx_strand_id
1 'polypeptide(L)'
;MRAVVTGSSGFVGKHLVRALAARGDEIVAMDVVPAAELEGLANTTQTKADLRDGKALEGAVRGADVVYHVASRVQTREAGAEEVFAINVGGTRNLIEACRDMNVGKLVYTSSASVVYAGRDIENGDETLPYPKSFHAPYAETKAIAEREVLEANDARVRTCAIRPHIVFGPGDTRFFPAIWSRAKAGKLKAYVGDWNKLSDFTFIDNLVEGMLLAGDHLGPEGKAAGQAYFVTNGEPTSFWEFVGRVLDGLGFPRPKMRVPFPIAYGAAAFREALDAARGIPTSEASLTRFAIRYLTTHHYFSHAKATRDLGYKPKVALDEGIRLTVASMKAGSAT
;
A
#
# COMPACT_ATOMS: atom_id res chain seq x y z
N MET A 1 -7.09 14.93 -18.50
CA MET A 1 -6.18 13.88 -18.99
C MET A 1 -6.93 12.56 -19.05
N ARG A 2 -6.44 11.62 -19.87
CA ARG A 2 -6.93 10.23 -19.82
C ARG A 2 -6.01 9.40 -18.93
N ALA A 3 -6.54 8.91 -17.83
CA ALA A 3 -5.79 8.15 -16.83
C ALA A 3 -6.27 6.68 -16.78
N VAL A 4 -5.34 5.75 -16.68
CA VAL A 4 -5.64 4.34 -16.40
C VAL A 4 -5.23 4.04 -14.96
N VAL A 5 -6.12 3.41 -14.20
CA VAL A 5 -5.86 2.96 -12.83
C VAL A 5 -5.97 1.45 -12.77
N THR A 6 -4.84 0.75 -12.61
CA THR A 6 -4.86 -0.70 -12.36
C THR A 6 -5.16 -1.00 -10.91
N GLY A 7 -5.87 -2.09 -10.61
CA GLY A 7 -6.28 -2.37 -9.24
C GLY A 7 -7.35 -1.42 -8.74
N SER A 8 -8.17 -0.94 -9.67
CA SER A 8 -9.19 0.10 -9.41
C SER A 8 -10.27 -0.32 -8.42
N SER A 9 -10.53 -1.60 -8.28
CA SER A 9 -11.51 -2.16 -7.34
C SER A 9 -10.94 -2.34 -5.92
N GLY A 10 -9.63 -2.18 -5.76
CA GLY A 10 -8.95 -2.22 -4.47
C GLY A 10 -9.20 -0.95 -3.64
N PHE A 11 -8.79 -0.99 -2.37
CA PHE A 11 -8.96 0.14 -1.44
C PHE A 11 -8.33 1.43 -1.98
N VAL A 12 -7.04 1.42 -2.32
CA VAL A 12 -6.34 2.60 -2.86
C VAL A 12 -6.87 2.98 -4.24
N GLY A 13 -7.12 2.00 -5.10
CA GLY A 13 -7.59 2.22 -6.47
C GLY A 13 -8.91 2.96 -6.53
N LYS A 14 -9.90 2.57 -5.70
CA LYS A 14 -11.21 3.24 -5.64
C LYS A 14 -11.11 4.72 -5.23
N HIS A 15 -10.26 5.04 -4.26
CA HIS A 15 -10.03 6.43 -3.85
C HIS A 15 -9.35 7.24 -4.95
N LEU A 16 -8.35 6.67 -5.61
CA LEU A 16 -7.67 7.34 -6.72
C LEU A 16 -8.60 7.59 -7.91
N VAL A 17 -9.42 6.60 -8.29
CA VAL A 17 -10.43 6.76 -9.36
C VAL A 17 -11.40 7.89 -9.03
N ARG A 18 -11.92 7.96 -7.79
CA ARG A 18 -12.82 9.05 -7.37
C ARG A 18 -12.14 10.41 -7.39
N ALA A 19 -10.87 10.49 -6.98
CA ALA A 19 -10.12 11.74 -7.01
C ALA A 19 -9.85 12.23 -8.44
N LEU A 20 -9.49 11.33 -9.35
CA LEU A 20 -9.34 11.64 -10.78
C LEU A 20 -10.67 12.09 -11.41
N ALA A 21 -11.78 11.41 -11.09
CA ALA A 21 -13.11 11.81 -11.57
C ALA A 21 -13.51 13.21 -11.07
N ALA A 22 -13.26 13.49 -9.78
CA ALA A 22 -13.49 14.82 -9.20
C ALA A 22 -12.63 15.92 -9.84
N ARG A 23 -11.43 15.56 -10.35
CA ARG A 23 -10.56 16.46 -11.12
C ARG A 23 -11.04 16.66 -12.58
N GLY A 24 -12.00 15.87 -13.04
CA GLY A 24 -12.55 15.93 -14.40
C GLY A 24 -11.74 15.14 -15.43
N ASP A 25 -10.89 14.22 -15.01
CA ASP A 25 -10.15 13.34 -15.91
C ASP A 25 -11.07 12.27 -16.53
N GLU A 26 -10.71 11.76 -17.71
CA GLU A 26 -11.26 10.55 -18.30
C GLU A 26 -10.53 9.33 -17.69
N ILE A 27 -11.27 8.36 -17.14
CA ILE A 27 -10.68 7.26 -16.38
C ILE A 27 -11.02 5.90 -16.99
N VAL A 28 -10.00 5.08 -17.19
CA VAL A 28 -10.13 3.65 -17.39
C VAL A 28 -9.80 2.96 -16.06
N ALA A 29 -10.83 2.53 -15.34
CA ALA A 29 -10.72 1.80 -14.09
C ALA A 29 -10.55 0.29 -14.39
N MET A 30 -9.30 -0.19 -14.34
CA MET A 30 -8.93 -1.56 -14.72
C MET A 30 -8.75 -2.45 -13.51
N ASP A 31 -9.44 -3.59 -13.48
CA ASP A 31 -9.26 -4.64 -12.47
C ASP A 31 -9.70 -6.00 -13.03
N VAL A 32 -9.35 -7.09 -12.34
CA VAL A 32 -9.85 -8.45 -12.65
C VAL A 32 -11.34 -8.61 -12.30
N VAL A 33 -11.84 -7.83 -11.36
CA VAL A 33 -13.25 -7.75 -10.98
C VAL A 33 -13.68 -6.29 -10.91
N PRO A 34 -14.64 -5.83 -11.72
CA PRO A 34 -15.19 -4.48 -11.62
C PRO A 34 -15.80 -4.19 -10.23
N ALA A 35 -15.70 -2.96 -9.77
CA ALA A 35 -16.25 -2.52 -8.51
C ALA A 35 -17.63 -1.87 -8.70
N ALA A 36 -18.67 -2.41 -8.05
CA ALA A 36 -20.01 -1.82 -8.10
C ALA A 36 -20.04 -0.36 -7.60
N GLU A 37 -19.17 -0.01 -6.64
CA GLU A 37 -19.06 1.35 -6.09
C GLU A 37 -18.49 2.39 -7.07
N LEU A 38 -17.99 1.97 -8.24
CA LEU A 38 -17.54 2.83 -9.33
C LEU A 38 -18.52 2.89 -10.50
N GLU A 39 -19.65 2.16 -10.43
CA GLU A 39 -20.69 2.21 -11.45
C GLU A 39 -21.33 3.60 -11.48
N GLY A 40 -21.51 4.13 -12.68
CA GLY A 40 -22.11 5.46 -12.89
C GLY A 40 -21.25 6.65 -12.48
N LEU A 41 -20.00 6.42 -12.07
CA LEU A 41 -19.07 7.52 -11.79
C LEU A 41 -18.73 8.26 -13.10
N ALA A 42 -18.86 9.58 -13.07
CA ALA A 42 -18.63 10.43 -14.23
C ALA A 42 -17.25 10.20 -14.88
N ASN A 43 -17.19 10.22 -16.19
CA ASN A 43 -15.97 10.06 -16.99
C ASN A 43 -15.17 8.78 -16.71
N THR A 44 -15.83 7.74 -16.16
CA THR A 44 -15.17 6.49 -15.75
C THR A 44 -15.72 5.30 -16.53
N THR A 45 -14.82 4.59 -17.18
CA THR A 45 -15.11 3.29 -17.83
C THR A 45 -14.42 2.19 -17.06
N GLN A 46 -15.16 1.18 -16.62
CA GLN A 46 -14.58 0.00 -15.99
C GLN A 46 -14.16 -1.01 -17.05
N THR A 47 -12.93 -1.52 -16.93
CA THR A 47 -12.37 -2.51 -17.86
C THR A 47 -11.88 -3.72 -17.07
N LYS A 48 -12.36 -4.92 -17.46
CA LYS A 48 -11.87 -6.17 -16.88
C LYS A 48 -10.61 -6.61 -17.59
N ALA A 49 -9.47 -6.63 -16.89
CA ALA A 49 -8.21 -7.15 -17.40
C ALA A 49 -7.33 -7.70 -16.26
N ASP A 50 -6.53 -8.71 -16.59
CA ASP A 50 -5.52 -9.30 -15.69
C ASP A 50 -4.14 -8.77 -16.11
N LEU A 51 -3.31 -8.40 -15.15
CA LEU A 51 -1.93 -7.94 -15.41
C LEU A 51 -1.06 -8.98 -16.15
N ARG A 52 -1.45 -10.26 -16.09
CA ARG A 52 -0.76 -11.36 -16.79
C ARG A 52 -1.11 -11.47 -18.26
N ASP A 53 -2.13 -10.72 -18.72
CA ASP A 53 -2.57 -10.70 -20.13
C ASP A 53 -2.10 -9.40 -20.81
N GLY A 54 -0.95 -9.47 -21.50
CA GLY A 54 -0.36 -8.33 -22.20
C GLY A 54 -1.28 -7.68 -23.22
N LYS A 55 -2.06 -8.49 -23.98
CA LYS A 55 -2.99 -7.94 -24.99
C LYS A 55 -4.15 -7.18 -24.35
N ALA A 56 -4.68 -7.69 -23.25
CA ALA A 56 -5.71 -6.97 -22.50
C ALA A 56 -5.17 -5.65 -21.95
N LEU A 57 -3.91 -5.62 -21.50
CA LEU A 57 -3.24 -4.41 -21.03
C LEU A 57 -3.06 -3.38 -22.14
N GLU A 58 -2.57 -3.78 -23.33
CA GLU A 58 -2.47 -2.88 -24.49
C GLU A 58 -3.81 -2.21 -24.82
N GLY A 59 -4.90 -3.00 -24.80
CA GLY A 59 -6.25 -2.47 -25.01
C GLY A 59 -6.67 -1.44 -23.94
N ALA A 60 -6.36 -1.73 -22.69
CA ALA A 60 -6.73 -0.87 -21.55
C ALA A 60 -5.94 0.44 -21.50
N VAL A 61 -4.62 0.42 -21.83
CA VAL A 61 -3.75 1.60 -21.73
C VAL A 61 -3.73 2.46 -22.99
N ARG A 62 -4.33 1.99 -24.10
CA ARG A 62 -4.34 2.71 -25.39
C ARG A 62 -4.89 4.12 -25.25
N GLY A 63 -4.09 5.12 -25.68
CA GLY A 63 -4.43 6.53 -25.66
C GLY A 63 -4.44 7.16 -24.25
N ALA A 64 -3.88 6.48 -23.26
CA ALA A 64 -3.71 7.06 -21.95
C ALA A 64 -2.56 8.07 -21.89
N ASP A 65 -2.76 9.17 -21.17
CA ASP A 65 -1.71 10.14 -20.85
C ASP A 65 -0.85 9.65 -19.69
N VAL A 66 -1.48 8.93 -18.73
CA VAL A 66 -0.83 8.42 -17.52
C VAL A 66 -1.47 7.11 -17.05
N VAL A 67 -0.61 6.19 -16.61
CA VAL A 67 -1.03 4.96 -15.92
C VAL A 67 -0.63 5.05 -14.46
N TYR A 68 -1.60 4.85 -13.56
CA TYR A 68 -1.38 4.64 -12.13
C TYR A 68 -1.44 3.15 -11.83
N HIS A 69 -0.29 2.57 -11.58
CA HIS A 69 -0.19 1.14 -11.30
C HIS A 69 -0.34 0.86 -9.80
N VAL A 70 -1.57 0.56 -9.39
CA VAL A 70 -1.96 0.28 -8.00
C VAL A 70 -2.13 -1.21 -7.74
N ALA A 71 -2.48 -1.97 -8.79
CA ALA A 71 -2.71 -3.40 -8.69
C ALA A 71 -1.52 -4.13 -8.07
N SER A 72 -1.77 -4.90 -7.04
CA SER A 72 -0.80 -5.85 -6.49
C SER A 72 -1.48 -6.89 -5.61
N ARG A 73 -0.90 -8.09 -5.55
CA ARG A 73 -1.29 -9.11 -4.58
C ARG A 73 -0.48 -8.92 -3.31
N VAL A 74 -1.18 -8.69 -2.19
CA VAL A 74 -0.53 -8.59 -0.88
C VAL A 74 -0.52 -9.97 -0.24
N GLN A 75 0.66 -10.56 -0.09
CA GLN A 75 0.88 -11.84 0.57
C GLN A 75 2.17 -11.80 1.38
N THR A 76 2.09 -12.05 2.66
CA THR A 76 3.26 -12.01 3.56
C THR A 76 3.84 -13.38 3.86
N ARG A 77 3.41 -14.43 3.14
CA ARG A 77 3.78 -15.84 3.37
C ARG A 77 4.33 -16.49 2.14
N GLU A 78 5.15 -17.55 2.35
CA GLU A 78 5.72 -18.38 1.29
C GLU A 78 4.68 -19.13 0.46
N ALA A 79 3.60 -19.60 1.10
CA ALA A 79 2.53 -20.29 0.38
C ALA A 79 1.84 -19.34 -0.61
N GLY A 80 1.89 -19.68 -1.91
CA GLY A 80 1.36 -18.85 -2.99
C GLY A 80 2.32 -17.76 -3.47
N ALA A 81 3.61 -17.83 -3.12
CA ALA A 81 4.61 -16.88 -3.58
C ALA A 81 4.69 -16.79 -5.11
N GLU A 82 4.60 -17.91 -5.82
CA GLU A 82 4.63 -17.95 -7.29
C GLU A 82 3.56 -17.04 -7.91
N GLU A 83 2.33 -17.08 -7.40
CA GLU A 83 1.25 -16.22 -7.88
C GLU A 83 1.54 -14.75 -7.59
N VAL A 84 2.11 -14.45 -6.41
CA VAL A 84 2.51 -13.08 -6.04
C VAL A 84 3.59 -12.56 -6.97
N PHE A 85 4.58 -13.37 -7.31
CA PHE A 85 5.62 -13.02 -8.30
C PHE A 85 5.03 -12.84 -9.70
N ALA A 86 4.16 -13.74 -10.14
CA ALA A 86 3.53 -13.66 -11.47
C ALA A 86 2.69 -12.37 -11.62
N ILE A 87 1.96 -11.96 -10.56
CA ILE A 87 1.13 -10.76 -10.59
C ILE A 87 1.98 -9.50 -10.38
N ASN A 88 2.78 -9.45 -9.30
CA ASN A 88 3.44 -8.20 -8.91
C ASN A 88 4.67 -7.88 -9.76
N VAL A 89 5.43 -8.86 -10.18
CA VAL A 89 6.62 -8.67 -11.01
C VAL A 89 6.28 -8.89 -12.47
N GLY A 90 5.76 -10.07 -12.84
CA GLY A 90 5.39 -10.38 -14.23
C GLY A 90 4.35 -9.40 -14.77
N GLY A 91 3.31 -9.12 -14.01
CA GLY A 91 2.27 -8.15 -14.37
C GLY A 91 2.79 -6.72 -14.53
N THR A 92 3.74 -6.30 -13.68
CA THR A 92 4.38 -4.98 -13.82
C THR A 92 5.22 -4.90 -15.09
N ARG A 93 5.97 -5.96 -15.44
CA ARG A 93 6.72 -6.03 -16.72
C ARG A 93 5.81 -5.91 -17.92
N ASN A 94 4.73 -6.69 -17.95
CA ASN A 94 3.73 -6.62 -19.01
C ASN A 94 3.13 -5.22 -19.14
N LEU A 95 2.87 -4.55 -18.03
CA LEU A 95 2.32 -3.20 -18.04
C LEU A 95 3.33 -2.16 -18.56
N ILE A 96 4.61 -2.28 -18.22
CA ILE A 96 5.68 -1.43 -18.76
C ILE A 96 5.77 -1.61 -20.28
N GLU A 97 5.74 -2.85 -20.77
CA GLU A 97 5.76 -3.17 -22.21
C GLU A 97 4.52 -2.60 -22.91
N ALA A 98 3.32 -2.81 -22.36
CA ALA A 98 2.08 -2.25 -22.90
C ALA A 98 2.12 -0.70 -22.96
N CYS A 99 2.68 -0.03 -21.94
CA CYS A 99 2.87 1.42 -21.96
C CYS A 99 3.79 1.85 -23.12
N ARG A 100 4.89 1.12 -23.36
CA ARG A 100 5.83 1.40 -24.45
C ARG A 100 5.20 1.19 -25.82
N ASP A 101 4.49 0.08 -26.01
CA ASP A 101 3.88 -0.29 -27.29
C ASP A 101 2.72 0.65 -27.67
N MET A 102 2.00 1.14 -26.66
CA MET A 102 0.88 2.07 -26.83
C MET A 102 1.28 3.55 -26.70
N ASN A 103 2.57 3.86 -26.55
CA ASN A 103 3.11 5.22 -26.40
C ASN A 103 2.52 5.99 -25.21
N VAL A 104 2.32 5.31 -24.09
CA VAL A 104 1.91 5.95 -22.83
C VAL A 104 3.11 6.64 -22.19
N GLY A 105 3.06 7.97 -22.07
CA GLY A 105 4.22 8.75 -21.65
C GLY A 105 4.54 8.73 -20.15
N LYS A 106 3.62 8.25 -19.29
CA LYS A 106 3.76 8.37 -17.83
C LYS A 106 3.26 7.11 -17.09
N LEU A 107 4.07 6.62 -16.15
CA LEU A 107 3.72 5.50 -15.26
C LEU A 107 4.06 5.81 -13.81
N VAL A 108 3.06 5.93 -12.94
CA VAL A 108 3.20 6.07 -11.49
C VAL A 108 2.98 4.71 -10.84
N TYR A 109 4.00 4.16 -10.20
CA TYR A 109 3.94 2.87 -9.54
C TYR A 109 3.68 3.03 -8.04
N THR A 110 2.67 2.32 -7.52
CA THR A 110 2.43 2.23 -6.08
C THR A 110 3.32 1.13 -5.50
N SER A 111 4.43 1.54 -4.92
CA SER A 111 5.36 0.68 -4.20
C SER A 111 4.94 0.51 -2.72
N SER A 112 5.89 0.38 -1.82
CA SER A 112 5.67 0.26 -0.37
C SER A 112 6.95 0.62 0.38
N ALA A 113 6.86 1.20 1.56
CA ALA A 113 8.02 1.39 2.43
C ALA A 113 8.69 0.06 2.85
N SER A 114 7.98 -1.06 2.73
CA SER A 114 8.55 -2.40 3.01
C SER A 114 9.70 -2.79 2.09
N VAL A 115 9.89 -2.13 0.95
CA VAL A 115 10.97 -2.41 -0.02
C VAL A 115 12.36 -2.13 0.56
N VAL A 116 12.49 -1.31 1.60
CA VAL A 116 13.74 -1.00 2.29
C VAL A 116 13.84 -1.62 3.69
N TYR A 117 12.80 -2.38 4.13
CA TYR A 117 12.77 -2.93 5.48
C TYR A 117 13.57 -4.24 5.60
N ALA A 118 14.69 -4.18 6.33
CA ALA A 118 15.59 -5.31 6.56
C ALA A 118 15.39 -6.00 7.93
N GLY A 119 14.25 -5.81 8.61
CA GLY A 119 13.96 -6.41 9.92
C GLY A 119 14.68 -5.72 11.10
N ARG A 120 15.13 -4.49 10.94
CA ARG A 120 15.79 -3.66 11.94
C ARG A 120 15.19 -2.26 11.99
N ASP A 121 15.52 -1.51 13.03
CA ASP A 121 15.03 -0.13 13.20
C ASP A 121 15.43 0.74 12.00
N ILE A 122 14.43 1.50 11.52
CA ILE A 122 14.59 2.59 10.54
C ILE A 122 13.95 3.83 11.18
N GLU A 123 14.76 4.85 11.42
CA GLU A 123 14.34 6.09 12.04
C GLU A 123 14.52 7.24 11.06
N ASN A 124 13.43 7.93 10.72
CA ASN A 124 13.41 9.02 9.74
C ASN A 124 14.12 8.66 8.43
N GLY A 125 13.89 7.41 7.96
CA GLY A 125 14.54 6.90 6.74
C GLY A 125 14.13 7.67 5.50
N ASP A 126 15.03 7.82 4.55
CA ASP A 126 14.78 8.49 3.26
C ASP A 126 15.04 7.56 2.07
N GLU A 127 14.92 8.09 0.86
CA GLU A 127 15.04 7.33 -0.38
C GLU A 127 16.47 6.88 -0.69
N THR A 128 17.47 7.26 0.10
CA THR A 128 18.86 6.76 0.00
C THR A 128 19.04 5.39 0.65
N LEU A 129 18.04 4.92 1.42
CA LEU A 129 18.07 3.58 2.02
C LEU A 129 18.17 2.50 0.96
N PRO A 130 19.13 1.56 1.10
CA PRO A 130 19.32 0.48 0.14
C PRO A 130 18.18 -0.57 0.26
N TYR A 131 17.93 -1.27 -0.83
CA TYR A 131 17.13 -2.50 -0.79
C TYR A 131 17.86 -3.57 0.05
N PRO A 132 17.12 -4.33 0.88
CA PRO A 132 17.71 -5.44 1.64
C PRO A 132 18.29 -6.52 0.71
N LYS A 133 19.33 -7.23 1.19
CA LYS A 133 19.84 -8.42 0.49
C LYS A 133 18.88 -9.61 0.53
N SER A 134 18.01 -9.66 1.53
CA SER A 134 16.96 -10.68 1.69
C SER A 134 15.73 -10.04 2.30
N PHE A 135 14.57 -10.53 1.89
CA PHE A 135 13.27 -10.05 2.36
C PHE A 135 12.63 -11.06 3.32
N HIS A 136 11.80 -10.56 4.21
CA HIS A 136 11.10 -11.39 5.20
C HIS A 136 9.69 -11.79 4.74
N ALA A 137 9.25 -11.34 3.56
CA ALA A 137 7.97 -11.66 2.98
C ALA A 137 8.01 -11.53 1.45
N PRO A 138 7.36 -12.44 0.69
CA PRO A 138 7.29 -12.39 -0.77
C PRO A 138 6.72 -11.06 -1.30
N TYR A 139 5.77 -10.47 -0.57
CA TYR A 139 5.22 -9.16 -0.93
C TYR A 139 6.29 -8.07 -0.98
N ALA A 140 7.11 -7.94 0.07
CA ALA A 140 8.15 -6.92 0.12
C ALA A 140 9.21 -7.13 -0.98
N GLU A 141 9.57 -8.39 -1.23
CA GLU A 141 10.50 -8.77 -2.28
C GLU A 141 9.97 -8.41 -3.67
N THR A 142 8.74 -8.84 -3.99
CA THR A 142 8.12 -8.55 -5.30
C THR A 142 7.93 -7.06 -5.53
N LYS A 143 7.56 -6.29 -4.48
CA LYS A 143 7.47 -4.83 -4.56
C LYS A 143 8.82 -4.18 -4.84
N ALA A 144 9.92 -4.68 -4.23
CA ALA A 144 11.26 -4.15 -4.45
C ALA A 144 11.79 -4.48 -5.85
N ILE A 145 11.51 -5.68 -6.37
CA ILE A 145 11.89 -6.06 -7.74
C ILE A 145 11.12 -5.20 -8.74
N ALA A 146 9.79 -5.14 -8.61
CA ALA A 146 8.96 -4.36 -9.52
C ALA A 146 9.29 -2.86 -9.47
N GLU A 147 9.58 -2.29 -8.29
CA GLU A 147 10.00 -0.89 -8.17
C GLU A 147 11.31 -0.62 -8.92
N ARG A 148 12.32 -1.48 -8.77
CA ARG A 148 13.58 -1.33 -9.52
C ARG A 148 13.33 -1.37 -11.02
N GLU A 149 12.57 -2.33 -11.51
CA GLU A 149 12.25 -2.47 -12.91
C GLU A 149 11.46 -1.27 -13.47
N VAL A 150 10.52 -0.73 -12.69
CA VAL A 150 9.81 0.51 -13.03
C VAL A 150 10.76 1.70 -13.12
N LEU A 151 11.68 1.87 -12.16
CA LEU A 151 12.62 2.98 -12.16
C LEU A 151 13.68 2.83 -13.26
N GLU A 152 14.13 1.62 -13.56
CA GLU A 152 15.03 1.29 -14.67
C GLU A 152 14.37 1.48 -16.05
N ALA A 153 13.04 1.31 -16.12
CA ALA A 153 12.28 1.52 -17.34
C ALA A 153 12.11 2.99 -17.72
N ASN A 154 12.50 3.93 -16.83
CA ASN A 154 12.39 5.36 -17.07
C ASN A 154 13.27 5.80 -18.24
N ASP A 155 12.65 6.23 -19.32
CA ASP A 155 13.31 6.73 -20.52
C ASP A 155 12.50 7.87 -21.19
N ALA A 156 12.89 8.29 -22.38
CA ALA A 156 12.20 9.35 -23.12
C ALA A 156 10.79 8.95 -23.60
N ARG A 157 10.50 7.63 -23.73
CA ARG A 157 9.20 7.11 -24.17
C ARG A 157 8.23 6.95 -23.02
N VAL A 158 8.71 6.43 -21.88
CA VAL A 158 7.89 6.20 -20.68
C VAL A 158 8.62 6.77 -19.47
N ARG A 159 8.16 7.88 -18.93
CA ARG A 159 8.64 8.42 -17.66
C ARG A 159 7.97 7.70 -16.52
N THR A 160 8.76 7.24 -15.57
CA THR A 160 8.26 6.41 -14.47
C THR A 160 8.66 7.01 -13.13
N CYS A 161 7.85 6.79 -12.10
CA CYS A 161 8.22 7.03 -10.70
C CYS A 161 7.54 6.02 -9.77
N ALA A 162 8.03 5.93 -8.54
CA ALA A 162 7.49 5.05 -7.53
C ALA A 162 7.06 5.82 -6.27
N ILE A 163 5.90 5.48 -5.71
CA ILE A 163 5.39 6.00 -4.45
C ILE A 163 5.49 4.92 -3.39
N ARG A 164 6.15 5.22 -2.28
CA ARG A 164 6.38 4.31 -1.13
C ARG A 164 5.51 4.71 0.06
N PRO A 165 4.22 4.33 0.12
CA PRO A 165 3.40 4.55 1.31
C PRO A 165 3.79 3.57 2.41
N HIS A 166 3.43 3.92 3.67
CA HIS A 166 3.55 3.04 4.82
C HIS A 166 2.20 2.92 5.52
N ILE A 167 1.77 1.74 5.90
CA ILE A 167 0.49 1.38 6.57
C ILE A 167 -0.65 2.32 6.16
N VAL A 168 -1.19 2.08 4.96
CA VAL A 168 -2.29 2.91 4.42
C VAL A 168 -3.59 2.56 5.14
N PHE A 169 -4.33 3.58 5.54
CA PHE A 169 -5.62 3.45 6.21
C PHE A 169 -6.60 4.55 5.78
N GLY A 170 -7.89 4.34 6.00
CA GLY A 170 -8.93 5.30 5.65
C GLY A 170 -10.30 4.66 5.52
N PRO A 171 -11.35 5.44 5.20
CA PRO A 171 -12.68 4.91 4.88
C PRO A 171 -12.63 3.87 3.76
N GLY A 172 -13.27 2.72 3.97
CA GLY A 172 -13.22 1.61 3.00
C GLY A 172 -11.98 0.71 3.11
N ASP A 173 -11.14 0.87 4.15
CA ASP A 173 -10.08 -0.10 4.46
C ASP A 173 -10.70 -1.49 4.72
N THR A 174 -10.21 -2.48 3.98
CA THR A 174 -10.70 -3.86 4.05
C THR A 174 -9.82 -4.79 4.88
N ARG A 175 -8.70 -4.31 5.41
CA ARG A 175 -7.68 -5.15 6.05
C ARG A 175 -7.33 -4.73 7.46
N PHE A 176 -6.76 -3.54 7.63
CA PHE A 176 -6.11 -3.14 8.87
C PHE A 176 -7.13 -2.80 9.97
N PHE A 177 -8.01 -1.86 9.72
CA PHE A 177 -9.05 -1.47 10.67
C PHE A 177 -10.07 -2.59 10.94
N PRO A 178 -10.60 -3.33 9.93
CA PRO A 178 -11.46 -4.48 10.18
C PRO A 178 -10.81 -5.56 11.04
N ALA A 179 -9.49 -5.81 10.88
CA ALA A 179 -8.78 -6.77 11.71
C ALA A 179 -8.68 -6.31 13.18
N ILE A 180 -8.44 -5.02 13.44
CA ILE A 180 -8.46 -4.45 14.79
C ILE A 180 -9.85 -4.60 15.39
N TRP A 181 -10.89 -4.19 14.66
CA TRP A 181 -12.27 -4.25 15.15
C TRP A 181 -12.75 -5.67 15.44
N SER A 182 -12.52 -6.60 14.53
CA SER A 182 -12.87 -8.01 14.73
C SER A 182 -12.21 -8.60 15.98
N ARG A 183 -10.92 -8.29 16.19
CA ARG A 183 -10.19 -8.74 17.39
C ARG A 183 -10.67 -8.06 18.66
N ALA A 184 -11.03 -6.78 18.59
CA ALA A 184 -11.59 -6.02 19.72
C ALA A 184 -12.95 -6.61 20.14
N LYS A 185 -13.87 -6.83 19.19
CA LYS A 185 -15.18 -7.49 19.41
C LYS A 185 -15.02 -8.88 20.03
N ALA A 186 -14.01 -9.64 19.59
CA ALA A 186 -13.71 -10.97 20.14
C ALA A 186 -12.98 -10.93 21.51
N GLY A 187 -12.71 -9.77 22.07
CA GLY A 187 -11.97 -9.62 23.34
C GLY A 187 -10.51 -10.09 23.28
N LYS A 188 -9.92 -10.13 22.06
CA LYS A 188 -8.55 -10.66 21.81
C LYS A 188 -7.46 -9.61 21.85
N LEU A 189 -7.78 -8.31 22.04
CA LEU A 189 -6.81 -7.21 22.13
C LEU A 189 -6.56 -6.79 23.58
N LYS A 190 -6.26 -7.76 24.46
CA LYS A 190 -5.93 -7.52 25.87
C LYS A 190 -4.44 -7.22 26.08
N ALA A 191 -3.60 -7.65 25.15
CA ALA A 191 -2.15 -7.55 25.23
C ALA A 191 -1.55 -6.86 24.01
N TYR A 192 -0.40 -6.22 24.22
CA TYR A 192 0.45 -5.66 23.18
C TYR A 192 1.81 -6.35 23.17
N VAL A 193 2.49 -6.34 22.04
CA VAL A 193 3.76 -7.03 21.83
C VAL A 193 4.91 -6.04 21.82
N GLY A 194 6.00 -6.38 22.52
CA GLY A 194 7.23 -5.61 22.54
C GLY A 194 7.14 -4.34 23.39
N ASP A 195 7.76 -3.28 22.92
CA ASP A 195 7.76 -1.99 23.60
C ASP A 195 6.71 -1.06 22.96
N TRP A 196 6.01 -0.30 23.80
CA TRP A 196 4.96 0.62 23.36
C TRP A 196 5.50 1.78 22.50
N ASN A 197 6.75 2.15 22.70
CA ASN A 197 7.36 3.34 22.11
C ASN A 197 7.99 3.14 20.72
N LYS A 198 7.83 1.97 20.10
CA LYS A 198 8.36 1.74 18.73
C LYS A 198 7.50 2.50 17.70
N LEU A 199 8.10 3.50 17.06
CA LEU A 199 7.45 4.41 16.14
C LEU A 199 7.29 3.80 14.75
N SER A 200 6.16 4.08 14.13
CA SER A 200 5.80 3.69 12.77
C SER A 200 5.14 4.86 12.07
N ASP A 201 5.15 4.86 10.75
CA ASP A 201 4.32 5.77 9.97
C ASP A 201 2.99 5.13 9.60
N PHE A 202 2.01 6.02 9.47
CA PHE A 202 0.69 5.70 8.94
C PHE A 202 0.35 6.71 7.85
N THR A 203 -0.29 6.26 6.79
CA THR A 203 -0.64 7.11 5.67
C THR A 203 -2.15 7.12 5.48
N PHE A 204 -2.78 8.25 5.72
CA PHE A 204 -4.20 8.39 5.41
C PHE A 204 -4.42 8.35 3.91
N ILE A 205 -5.47 7.68 3.47
CA ILE A 205 -5.72 7.37 2.06
C ILE A 205 -5.73 8.61 1.16
N ASP A 206 -6.36 9.72 1.59
CA ASP A 206 -6.43 10.92 0.76
C ASP A 206 -5.07 11.61 0.63
N ASN A 207 -4.21 11.52 1.67
CA ASN A 207 -2.82 12.01 1.60
C ASN A 207 -2.00 11.17 0.61
N LEU A 208 -2.20 9.84 0.58
CA LEU A 208 -1.55 8.99 -0.42
C LEU A 208 -2.01 9.34 -1.83
N VAL A 209 -3.31 9.45 -2.05
CA VAL A 209 -3.89 9.79 -3.36
C VAL A 209 -3.36 11.15 -3.84
N GLU A 210 -3.29 12.15 -2.98
CA GLU A 210 -2.68 13.45 -3.31
C GLU A 210 -1.22 13.29 -3.75
N GLY A 211 -0.42 12.51 -3.02
CA GLY A 211 0.97 12.24 -3.41
C GLY A 211 1.10 11.54 -4.76
N MET A 212 0.17 10.62 -5.07
CA MET A 212 0.14 9.92 -6.37
C MET A 212 -0.23 10.88 -7.51
N LEU A 213 -1.23 11.73 -7.33
CA LEU A 213 -1.64 12.73 -8.32
C LEU A 213 -0.52 13.73 -8.60
N LEU A 214 0.10 14.27 -7.56
CA LEU A 214 1.25 15.16 -7.69
C LEU A 214 2.40 14.49 -8.43
N ALA A 215 2.70 13.23 -8.15
CA ALA A 215 3.74 12.50 -8.86
C ALA A 215 3.42 12.37 -10.36
N GLY A 216 2.18 12.04 -10.73
CA GLY A 216 1.74 11.98 -12.14
C GLY A 216 1.83 13.33 -12.85
N ASP A 217 1.49 14.41 -12.17
CA ASP A 217 1.58 15.77 -12.70
C ASP A 217 3.05 16.19 -12.92
N HIS A 218 3.98 15.73 -12.06
CA HIS A 218 5.42 16.02 -12.14
C HIS A 218 6.23 15.02 -12.98
N LEU A 219 5.59 14.06 -13.69
CA LEU A 219 6.23 13.20 -14.68
C LEU A 219 6.38 13.86 -16.07
N GLY A 220 6.16 15.18 -16.19
CA GLY A 220 6.38 15.91 -17.43
C GLY A 220 7.87 16.09 -17.76
N PRO A 221 8.20 16.68 -18.95
CA PRO A 221 9.57 16.89 -19.37
C PRO A 221 10.40 17.75 -18.41
N GLU A 222 9.77 18.69 -17.74
CA GLU A 222 10.40 19.59 -16.75
C GLU A 222 10.14 19.15 -15.31
N GLY A 223 9.40 18.05 -15.13
CA GLY A 223 9.05 17.52 -13.83
C GLY A 223 10.20 16.76 -13.18
N LYS A 224 10.26 16.76 -11.84
CA LYS A 224 11.33 16.14 -11.07
C LYS A 224 11.05 14.68 -10.71
N ALA A 225 9.87 14.14 -11.06
CA ALA A 225 9.46 12.81 -10.63
C ALA A 225 10.10 11.67 -11.43
N ALA A 226 10.56 11.93 -12.66
CA ALA A 226 11.05 10.90 -13.56
C ALA A 226 12.27 10.15 -13.00
N GLY A 227 12.18 8.82 -12.94
CA GLY A 227 13.22 7.95 -12.39
C GLY A 227 13.36 7.99 -10.87
N GLN A 228 12.40 8.59 -10.14
CA GLN A 228 12.51 8.80 -8.70
C GLN A 228 11.51 7.94 -7.90
N ALA A 229 11.93 7.56 -6.69
CA ALA A 229 11.03 7.04 -5.67
C ALA A 229 10.75 8.12 -4.61
N TYR A 230 9.57 8.06 -3.98
CA TYR A 230 9.15 9.02 -2.95
C TYR A 230 8.44 8.31 -1.80
N PHE A 231 8.87 8.56 -0.56
CA PHE A 231 8.04 8.23 0.58
C PHE A 231 6.89 9.23 0.69
N VAL A 232 5.68 8.69 0.85
CA VAL A 232 4.45 9.45 1.04
C VAL A 232 3.79 8.95 2.31
N THR A 233 3.90 9.73 3.38
CA THR A 233 3.38 9.43 4.72
C THR A 233 2.66 10.64 5.29
N ASN A 234 1.97 10.47 6.43
CA ASN A 234 1.38 11.62 7.14
C ASN A 234 2.43 12.55 7.78
N GLY A 235 3.69 12.08 7.93
CA GLY A 235 4.73 12.85 8.62
C GLY A 235 4.49 13.00 10.12
N GLU A 236 3.68 12.14 10.71
CA GLU A 236 3.32 12.10 12.13
C GLU A 236 3.68 10.71 12.72
N PRO A 237 4.99 10.38 12.88
CA PRO A 237 5.42 9.09 13.41
C PRO A 237 4.78 8.80 14.75
N THR A 238 4.07 7.70 14.85
CA THR A 238 3.31 7.33 16.03
C THR A 238 3.59 5.87 16.39
N SER A 239 3.63 5.53 17.69
CA SER A 239 3.77 4.14 18.09
C SER A 239 2.60 3.32 17.53
N PHE A 240 2.91 2.12 17.01
CA PHE A 240 1.88 1.23 16.47
C PHE A 240 0.76 0.97 17.49
N TRP A 241 1.12 0.75 18.75
CA TRP A 241 0.15 0.46 19.79
C TRP A 241 -0.61 1.71 20.28
N GLU A 242 0.00 2.89 20.17
CA GLU A 242 -0.72 4.16 20.40
C GLU A 242 -1.73 4.40 19.28
N PHE A 243 -1.36 4.15 18.01
CA PHE A 243 -2.30 4.23 16.91
C PHE A 243 -3.49 3.26 17.10
N VAL A 244 -3.20 1.99 17.42
CA VAL A 244 -4.24 1.00 17.73
C VAL A 244 -5.09 1.45 18.92
N GLY A 245 -4.48 2.03 19.95
CA GLY A 245 -5.18 2.59 21.11
C GLY A 245 -6.19 3.67 20.73
N ARG A 246 -5.78 4.64 19.89
CA ARG A 246 -6.67 5.70 19.38
C ARG A 246 -7.84 5.14 18.56
N VAL A 247 -7.58 4.14 17.72
CA VAL A 247 -8.63 3.43 16.97
C VAL A 247 -9.61 2.74 17.91
N LEU A 248 -9.12 2.05 18.96
CA LEU A 248 -9.96 1.38 19.95
C LEU A 248 -10.80 2.37 20.76
N ASP A 249 -10.24 3.50 21.16
CA ASP A 249 -10.99 4.58 21.85
C ASP A 249 -12.13 5.08 20.95
N GLY A 250 -11.84 5.34 19.68
CA GLY A 250 -12.85 5.76 18.70
C GLY A 250 -13.94 4.71 18.48
N LEU A 251 -13.62 3.42 18.58
CA LEU A 251 -14.57 2.32 18.46
C LEU A 251 -15.32 1.99 19.78
N GLY A 252 -14.89 2.56 20.92
CA GLY A 252 -15.47 2.31 22.24
C GLY A 252 -14.97 1.03 22.91
N PHE A 253 -13.76 0.57 22.58
CA PHE A 253 -13.13 -0.62 23.18
C PHE A 253 -11.95 -0.24 24.09
N PRO A 254 -11.66 -1.05 25.13
CA PRO A 254 -10.52 -0.80 26.00
C PRO A 254 -9.19 -1.02 25.25
N ARG A 255 -8.20 -0.19 25.57
CA ARG A 255 -6.81 -0.34 25.09
C ARG A 255 -6.15 -1.59 25.69
N PRO A 256 -5.20 -2.26 24.95
CA PRO A 256 -4.44 -3.37 25.50
C PRO A 256 -3.54 -2.91 26.66
N LYS A 257 -3.53 -3.69 27.78
CA LYS A 257 -2.80 -3.33 29.00
C LYS A 257 -1.64 -4.29 29.31
N MET A 258 -1.70 -5.54 28.85
CA MET A 258 -0.69 -6.53 29.18
C MET A 258 0.42 -6.52 28.12
N ARG A 259 1.68 -6.41 28.60
CA ARG A 259 2.85 -6.52 27.71
C ARG A 259 3.23 -7.97 27.48
N VAL A 260 3.40 -8.37 26.23
CA VAL A 260 4.04 -9.63 25.84
C VAL A 260 5.45 -9.31 25.36
N PRO A 261 6.50 -9.75 26.06
CA PRO A 261 7.90 -9.52 25.64
C PRO A 261 8.17 -10.12 24.25
N PHE A 262 9.03 -9.44 23.47
CA PHE A 262 9.40 -9.88 22.12
C PHE A 262 9.82 -11.37 22.04
N PRO A 263 10.73 -11.90 22.89
CA PRO A 263 11.16 -13.31 22.79
C PRO A 263 10.00 -14.30 22.93
N ILE A 264 9.06 -14.01 23.81
CA ILE A 264 7.86 -14.87 24.02
C ILE A 264 6.96 -14.84 22.81
N ALA A 265 6.62 -13.64 22.31
CA ALA A 265 5.77 -13.51 21.14
C ALA A 265 6.42 -14.12 19.88
N TYR A 266 7.72 -13.91 19.69
CA TYR A 266 8.47 -14.43 18.56
C TYR A 266 8.58 -15.95 18.59
N GLY A 267 8.88 -16.55 19.77
CA GLY A 267 8.92 -17.99 19.97
C GLY A 267 7.56 -18.65 19.72
N ALA A 268 6.49 -18.04 20.21
CA ALA A 268 5.13 -18.54 19.97
C ALA A 268 4.74 -18.47 18.48
N ALA A 269 5.11 -17.40 17.78
CA ALA A 269 4.90 -17.29 16.34
C ALA A 269 5.71 -18.34 15.56
N ALA A 270 6.99 -18.54 15.90
CA ALA A 270 7.86 -19.53 15.28
C ALA A 270 7.32 -20.97 15.47
N PHE A 271 6.89 -21.31 16.68
CA PHE A 271 6.29 -22.61 16.97
C PHE A 271 5.02 -22.84 16.16
N ARG A 272 4.16 -21.81 16.08
CA ARG A 272 2.92 -21.90 15.30
C ARG A 272 3.20 -22.07 13.80
N GLU A 273 4.11 -21.29 13.24
CA GLU A 273 4.49 -21.41 11.83
C GLU A 273 5.03 -22.81 11.52
N ALA A 274 5.87 -23.38 12.40
CA ALA A 274 6.40 -24.73 12.25
C ALA A 274 5.27 -25.80 12.32
N LEU A 275 4.32 -25.62 13.23
CA LEU A 275 3.18 -26.52 13.37
C LEU A 275 2.24 -26.48 12.17
N ASP A 276 1.94 -25.26 11.67
CA ASP A 276 1.10 -25.06 10.49
C ASP A 276 1.77 -25.68 9.25
N ALA A 277 3.09 -25.50 9.08
CA ALA A 277 3.88 -26.12 8.02
C ALA A 277 3.86 -27.65 8.09
N ALA A 278 4.04 -28.25 9.28
CA ALA A 278 4.01 -29.70 9.48
C ALA A 278 2.61 -30.30 9.18
N ARG A 279 1.56 -29.51 9.31
CA ARG A 279 0.17 -29.93 9.04
C ARG A 279 -0.30 -29.63 7.63
N GLY A 280 0.52 -29.00 6.79
CA GLY A 280 0.13 -28.53 5.47
C GLY A 280 -0.98 -27.45 5.51
N ILE A 281 -1.17 -26.79 6.67
CA ILE A 281 -2.19 -25.78 6.85
C ILE A 281 -1.58 -24.43 6.46
N PRO A 282 -2.13 -23.73 5.46
CA PRO A 282 -1.68 -22.38 5.18
C PRO A 282 -1.90 -21.51 6.44
N THR A 283 -0.84 -20.97 7.00
CA THR A 283 -0.94 -20.08 8.17
C THR A 283 -1.97 -18.98 7.87
N SER A 284 -3.05 -18.80 8.63
CA SER A 284 -4.11 -17.84 8.30
C SER A 284 -3.58 -16.40 8.31
N GLU A 285 -4.05 -15.51 7.44
CA GLU A 285 -3.62 -14.07 7.42
C GLU A 285 -3.88 -13.36 8.75
N ALA A 286 -4.78 -13.90 9.56
CA ALA A 286 -5.07 -13.42 10.90
C ALA A 286 -4.03 -13.81 11.96
N SER A 287 -3.04 -14.66 11.64
CA SER A 287 -2.03 -15.10 12.61
C SER A 287 -0.90 -14.08 12.73
N LEU A 288 -0.42 -13.83 13.94
CA LEU A 288 0.83 -13.09 14.16
C LEU A 288 2.00 -13.99 13.69
N THR A 289 2.63 -13.61 12.61
CA THR A 289 3.83 -14.26 12.07
C THR A 289 5.09 -13.69 12.72
N ARG A 290 6.23 -14.39 12.59
CA ARG A 290 7.53 -13.86 13.01
C ARG A 290 7.84 -12.51 12.35
N PHE A 291 7.47 -12.36 11.08
CA PHE A 291 7.57 -11.09 10.36
C PHE A 291 6.75 -9.99 11.04
N ALA A 292 5.46 -10.26 11.31
CA ALA A 292 4.58 -9.28 11.96
C ALA A 292 5.08 -8.90 13.36
N ILE A 293 5.55 -9.89 14.18
CA ILE A 293 6.12 -9.61 15.49
C ILE A 293 7.32 -8.69 15.40
N ARG A 294 8.26 -8.98 14.47
CA ARG A 294 9.45 -8.15 14.26
C ARG A 294 9.06 -6.75 13.79
N TYR A 295 8.10 -6.66 12.87
CA TYR A 295 7.59 -5.38 12.36
C TYR A 295 6.95 -4.52 13.46
N LEU A 296 6.17 -5.12 14.37
CA LEU A 296 5.54 -4.42 15.51
C LEU A 296 6.53 -3.96 16.58
N THR A 297 7.76 -4.48 16.57
CA THR A 297 8.76 -4.26 17.63
C THR A 297 9.99 -3.50 17.17
N THR A 298 9.96 -2.92 15.98
CA THR A 298 11.02 -2.07 15.43
C THR A 298 10.48 -0.68 15.11
N HIS A 299 11.37 0.32 15.10
CA HIS A 299 11.06 1.61 14.49
C HIS A 299 11.05 1.47 12.98
N HIS A 300 10.04 2.04 12.30
CA HIS A 300 10.00 2.14 10.84
C HIS A 300 9.15 3.34 10.42
N TYR A 301 9.78 4.51 10.43
CA TYR A 301 9.18 5.74 9.96
C TYR A 301 10.13 6.48 9.02
N PHE A 302 9.57 7.27 8.10
CA PHE A 302 10.25 7.76 6.92
C PHE A 302 10.00 9.25 6.70
N SER A 303 10.99 9.92 6.10
CA SER A 303 10.90 11.31 5.72
C SER A 303 10.20 11.46 4.37
N HIS A 304 9.18 12.30 4.29
CA HIS A 304 8.57 12.72 3.02
C HIS A 304 9.18 14.04 2.47
N ALA A 305 10.33 14.47 3.01
CA ALA A 305 10.97 15.74 2.63
C ALA A 305 11.28 15.83 1.14
N LYS A 306 11.67 14.72 0.50
CA LYS A 306 11.90 14.65 -0.95
C LYS A 306 10.61 14.89 -1.72
N ALA A 307 9.50 14.25 -1.35
CA ALA A 307 8.20 14.47 -1.97
C ALA A 307 7.73 15.92 -1.79
N THR A 308 7.96 16.51 -0.62
CA THR A 308 7.65 17.94 -0.38
C THR A 308 8.47 18.85 -1.29
N ARG A 309 9.77 18.63 -1.41
CA ARG A 309 10.67 19.47 -2.21
C ARG A 309 10.41 19.35 -3.71
N ASP A 310 10.19 18.15 -4.22
CA ASP A 310 10.16 17.86 -5.65
C ASP A 310 8.73 17.89 -6.23
N LEU A 311 7.72 17.53 -5.44
CA LEU A 311 6.32 17.43 -5.86
C LEU A 311 5.41 18.45 -5.17
N GLY A 312 5.90 19.19 -4.18
CA GLY A 312 5.06 20.07 -3.36
C GLY A 312 4.13 19.30 -2.40
N TYR A 313 4.40 18.02 -2.15
CA TYR A 313 3.57 17.19 -1.28
C TYR A 313 3.50 17.75 0.15
N LYS A 314 2.29 17.86 0.66
CA LYS A 314 1.99 18.18 2.06
C LYS A 314 0.78 17.35 2.50
N PRO A 315 0.88 16.58 3.59
CA PRO A 315 -0.29 15.90 4.14
C PRO A 315 -1.40 16.90 4.48
N LYS A 316 -2.60 16.69 3.97
CA LYS A 316 -3.75 17.57 4.16
C LYS A 316 -4.63 17.14 5.34
N VAL A 317 -4.62 15.85 5.64
CA VAL A 317 -5.42 15.24 6.72
C VAL A 317 -4.48 14.77 7.81
N ALA A 318 -4.61 15.33 9.01
CA ALA A 318 -3.85 14.93 10.18
C ALA A 318 -4.21 13.50 10.62
N LEU A 319 -3.31 12.84 11.34
CA LEU A 319 -3.46 11.43 11.74
C LEU A 319 -4.75 11.19 12.54
N ASP A 320 -5.02 12.01 13.53
CA ASP A 320 -6.22 11.87 14.39
C ASP A 320 -7.53 12.09 13.61
N GLU A 321 -7.54 13.03 12.68
CA GLU A 321 -8.70 13.25 11.81
C GLU A 321 -8.91 12.07 10.87
N GLY A 322 -7.83 11.51 10.29
CA GLY A 322 -7.90 10.30 9.48
C GLY A 322 -8.46 9.10 10.26
N ILE A 323 -8.03 8.91 11.52
CA ILE A 323 -8.57 7.88 12.41
C ILE A 323 -10.06 8.11 12.65
N ARG A 324 -10.47 9.34 12.98
CA ARG A 324 -11.87 9.70 13.22
C ARG A 324 -12.76 9.40 12.01
N LEU A 325 -12.33 9.80 10.82
CA LEU A 325 -13.07 9.55 9.56
C LEU A 325 -13.20 8.05 9.27
N THR A 326 -12.12 7.29 9.48
CA THR A 326 -12.12 5.84 9.26
C THR A 326 -13.06 5.12 10.22
N VAL A 327 -12.99 5.46 11.52
CA VAL A 327 -13.88 4.89 12.54
C VAL A 327 -15.34 5.22 12.26
N ALA A 328 -15.65 6.46 11.85
CA ALA A 328 -17.01 6.87 11.49
C ALA A 328 -17.57 6.05 10.32
N SER A 329 -16.76 5.87 9.26
CA SER A 329 -17.13 5.05 8.11
C SER A 329 -17.42 3.59 8.49
N MET A 330 -16.58 2.99 9.36
CA MET A 330 -16.79 1.62 9.82
C MET A 330 -18.06 1.46 10.63
N LYS A 331 -18.37 2.41 11.52
CA LYS A 331 -19.61 2.39 12.31
C LYS A 331 -20.85 2.51 11.42
N ALA A 332 -20.82 3.37 10.40
CA ALA A 332 -21.88 3.50 9.43
C ALA A 332 -22.13 2.20 8.62
N GLY A 333 -21.05 1.56 8.12
CA GLY A 333 -21.17 0.30 7.38
C GLY A 333 -21.55 -0.93 8.21
N SER A 334 -21.53 -0.82 9.54
CA SER A 334 -21.97 -1.91 10.44
C SER A 334 -23.44 -1.76 10.89
N ALA A 335 -24.08 -0.65 10.54
CA ALA A 335 -25.48 -0.39 10.86
C ALA A 335 -26.43 -0.80 9.73
N THR A 336 -25.90 -1.17 8.57
CA THR A 336 -26.60 -1.76 7.41
C THR A 336 -26.34 -3.27 7.36
#